data_c3efbdb2fef51eb65d80cdde1f1f51e4
#
_entry.id   c3efbdb2fef51eb65d80cdde1f1f51e4
#
_cell.length_a   1.000
_cell.length_b   1.000
_cell.length_c   1.000
_cell.angle_alpha   90.00
_cell.angle_beta   90.00
_cell.angle_gamma   90.00
#
_symmetry.space_group_name_H-M   'P 1'
#
loop_
_entity.id
_entity.type
_entity.pdbx_description
1 polymer ?
#
loop_
_entity_poly.entity_id
_entity_poly.type
_entity_poly.pdbx_seq_one_letter_code
_entity_poly.pdbx_strand_id
1 'polypeptide(L)'
;MKELNVIKTPYEEFCGNLHLKETDEPDFIYTCDLDDEYIGFMIAYKHNKECIYLQYASFDEKFRGYYAPILFNRIVDNILNEYKGIICRIENTNIKAIKVALNAGFLIIGTRLDGDLFIELIKVREEK
;
A
#
# COMPACT_ATOMS: atom_id res chain seq x y z
N MET A 1 17.87 -13.60 7.58
CA MET A 1 16.61 -12.88 7.31
C MET A 1 16.68 -12.24 5.93
N LYS A 2 15.64 -12.40 5.14
CA LYS A 2 15.62 -11.87 3.77
C LYS A 2 15.53 -10.34 3.77
N GLU A 3 16.29 -9.72 2.88
CA GLU A 3 16.33 -8.27 2.74
C GLU A 3 15.18 -7.79 1.87
N LEU A 4 14.38 -6.87 2.41
CA LEU A 4 13.29 -6.22 1.71
C LEU A 4 13.73 -4.86 1.21
N ASN A 5 13.58 -4.62 -0.08
CA ASN A 5 13.80 -3.32 -0.70
C ASN A 5 12.46 -2.77 -1.22
N VAL A 6 12.14 -1.56 -0.81
CA VAL A 6 10.96 -0.85 -1.28
C VAL A 6 11.45 0.36 -2.08
N ILE A 7 11.18 0.37 -3.36
CA ILE A 7 11.67 1.40 -4.27
C ILE A 7 10.50 2.28 -4.69
N LYS A 8 10.60 3.57 -4.39
CA LYS A 8 9.62 4.58 -4.77
C LYS A 8 10.02 5.19 -6.11
N THR A 9 9.17 5.04 -7.11
CA THR A 9 9.43 5.56 -8.46
C THR A 9 8.31 6.53 -8.86
N PRO A 10 8.62 7.76 -9.31
CA PRO A 10 7.59 8.63 -9.89
C PRO A 10 6.89 7.91 -11.04
N TYR A 11 5.59 8.10 -11.17
CA TYR A 11 4.80 7.38 -12.16
C TYR A 11 5.33 7.58 -13.59
N GLU A 12 5.73 8.77 -13.92
CA GLU A 12 6.26 9.14 -15.25
C GLU A 12 7.55 8.40 -15.62
N GLU A 13 8.31 7.94 -14.61
CA GLU A 13 9.55 7.18 -14.80
C GLU A 13 9.34 5.68 -14.74
N PHE A 14 8.12 5.24 -14.42
CA PHE A 14 7.82 3.82 -14.28
C PHE A 14 7.67 3.15 -15.64
N CYS A 15 8.52 2.15 -15.91
CA CYS A 15 8.54 1.44 -17.19
C CYS A 15 7.70 0.17 -17.20
N GLY A 16 7.01 -0.13 -16.10
CA GLY A 16 6.15 -1.31 -16.02
C GLY A 16 4.79 -1.07 -16.65
N ASN A 17 4.12 -2.16 -16.98
CA ASN A 17 2.78 -2.10 -17.53
C ASN A 17 1.75 -2.21 -16.41
N LEU A 18 1.07 -1.11 -16.14
CA LEU A 18 -0.02 -1.06 -15.18
C LEU A 18 -1.34 -0.95 -15.92
N HIS A 19 -2.22 -1.92 -15.71
CA HIS A 19 -3.58 -1.85 -16.24
C HIS A 19 -4.42 -0.98 -15.30
N LEU A 20 -4.18 0.32 -15.35
CA LEU A 20 -4.94 1.28 -14.55
C LEU A 20 -6.25 1.64 -15.25
N LYS A 21 -7.31 1.74 -14.48
CA LYS A 21 -8.55 2.34 -14.96
C LYS A 21 -8.31 3.84 -15.17
N GLU A 22 -8.90 4.34 -16.20
CA GLU A 22 -8.65 5.53 -17.00
C GLU A 22 -8.49 6.90 -16.35
N THR A 23 -8.70 7.11 -15.08
CA THR A 23 -8.98 8.47 -14.65
C THR A 23 -7.94 9.13 -13.79
N ASP A 24 -7.12 8.37 -13.07
CA ASP A 24 -6.19 8.97 -12.14
C ASP A 24 -4.81 8.35 -12.26
N GLU A 25 -3.89 9.09 -12.89
CA GLU A 25 -2.50 8.70 -12.87
C GLU A 25 -1.97 8.80 -11.44
N PRO A 26 -1.34 7.75 -10.91
CA PRO A 26 -0.75 7.83 -9.58
C PRO A 26 0.46 8.76 -9.55
N ASP A 27 0.79 9.26 -8.37
CA ASP A 27 2.01 10.05 -8.20
C ASP A 27 3.24 9.16 -8.15
N PHE A 28 3.13 8.02 -7.47
CA PHE A 28 4.25 7.11 -7.27
C PHE A 28 3.84 5.66 -7.41
N ILE A 29 4.80 4.84 -7.80
CA ILE A 29 4.71 3.39 -7.73
C ILE A 29 5.78 2.91 -6.75
N TYR A 30 5.37 2.14 -5.74
CA TYR A 30 6.30 1.43 -4.87
C TYR A 30 6.46 0.02 -5.41
N THR A 31 7.69 -0.33 -5.79
CA THR A 31 8.02 -1.69 -6.17
C THR A 31 8.78 -2.35 -5.02
N CYS A 32 8.52 -3.62 -4.81
CA CYS A 32 9.06 -4.35 -3.67
C CYS A 32 9.82 -5.57 -4.15
N ASP A 33 11.06 -5.70 -3.67
CA ASP A 33 11.91 -6.85 -3.93
C ASP A 33 12.31 -7.49 -2.60
N LEU A 34 12.37 -8.81 -2.59
CA LEU A 34 12.84 -9.58 -1.45
C LEU A 34 14.03 -10.42 -1.90
N ASP A 35 15.23 -10.12 -1.38
CA ASP A 35 16.49 -10.73 -1.84
C ASP A 35 16.67 -10.66 -3.36
N ASP A 36 16.45 -9.45 -3.93
CA ASP A 36 16.53 -9.16 -5.36
C ASP A 36 15.47 -9.85 -6.22
N GLU A 37 14.50 -10.52 -5.61
CA GLU A 37 13.38 -11.09 -6.32
C GLU A 37 12.17 -10.16 -6.21
N TYR A 38 11.59 -9.77 -7.35
CA TYR A 38 10.40 -8.94 -7.40
C TYR A 38 9.21 -9.66 -6.73
N ILE A 39 8.55 -8.99 -5.81
CA ILE A 39 7.41 -9.57 -5.08
C ILE A 39 6.10 -8.85 -5.27
N GLY A 40 6.12 -7.61 -5.74
CA GLY A 40 4.88 -6.88 -5.97
C GLY A 40 5.06 -5.37 -6.04
N PHE A 41 3.94 -4.67 -6.16
CA PHE A 41 3.93 -3.22 -6.23
C PHE A 41 2.71 -2.62 -5.53
N MET A 42 2.80 -1.34 -5.22
CA MET A 42 1.71 -0.55 -4.67
C MET A 42 1.58 0.75 -5.43
N ILE A 43 0.35 1.19 -5.66
CA ILE A 43 0.04 2.47 -6.32
C ILE A 43 -0.24 3.51 -5.25
N ALA A 44 0.43 4.65 -5.33
CA ALA A 44 0.35 5.69 -4.32
C ALA A 44 0.02 7.06 -4.92
N TYR A 45 -0.76 7.82 -4.15
CA TYR A 45 -1.12 9.21 -4.46
C TYR A 45 -0.68 10.10 -3.31
N LYS A 46 -0.26 11.32 -3.62
CA LYS A 46 -0.04 12.33 -2.59
C LYS A 46 -1.39 12.73 -2.01
N HIS A 47 -1.53 12.62 -0.69
CA HIS A 47 -2.70 13.15 0.00
C HIS A 47 -2.42 14.58 0.47
N ASN A 48 -1.28 14.76 1.15
CA ASN A 48 -0.73 16.05 1.54
C ASN A 48 0.76 15.88 1.82
N LYS A 49 1.42 16.87 2.43
CA LYS A 49 2.87 16.81 2.70
C LYS A 49 3.25 15.68 3.65
N GLU A 50 2.36 15.29 4.55
CA GLU A 50 2.64 14.34 5.61
C GLU A 50 2.09 12.94 5.33
N CYS A 51 1.07 12.84 4.50
CA CYS A 51 0.34 11.59 4.27
C CYS A 51 0.33 11.19 2.82
N ILE A 52 0.46 9.90 2.60
CA ILE A 52 0.31 9.28 1.28
C ILE A 52 -0.93 8.38 1.28
N TYR A 53 -1.58 8.29 0.14
CA TYR A 53 -2.73 7.42 -0.05
C TYR A 53 -2.31 6.21 -0.87
N LEU A 54 -2.44 5.01 -0.30
CA LEU A 54 -2.20 3.75 -0.99
C LEU A 54 -3.53 3.21 -1.50
N GLN A 55 -3.68 3.15 -2.80
CA GLN A 55 -4.93 2.72 -3.41
C GLN A 55 -4.97 1.22 -3.72
N TYR A 56 -3.85 0.67 -4.15
CA TYR A 56 -3.80 -0.68 -4.68
C TYR A 56 -2.48 -1.33 -4.35
N ALA A 57 -2.54 -2.59 -3.98
CA ALA A 57 -1.35 -3.42 -3.77
C ALA A 57 -1.54 -4.74 -4.49
N SER A 58 -0.52 -5.19 -5.18
CA SER A 58 -0.51 -6.49 -5.84
C SER A 58 0.78 -7.22 -5.52
N PHE A 59 0.67 -8.44 -5.02
CA PHE A 59 1.81 -9.31 -4.75
C PHE A 59 1.78 -10.51 -5.67
N ASP A 60 2.96 -10.98 -6.07
CA ASP A 60 3.09 -12.24 -6.79
C ASP A 60 2.44 -13.37 -5.99
N GLU A 61 1.84 -14.31 -6.70
CA GLU A 61 1.03 -15.38 -6.11
C GLU A 61 1.76 -16.15 -5.01
N LYS A 62 3.03 -16.44 -5.20
CA LYS A 62 3.83 -17.18 -4.21
C LYS A 62 4.10 -16.41 -2.91
N PHE A 63 3.88 -15.09 -2.91
CA PHE A 63 4.04 -14.25 -1.72
C PHE A 63 2.71 -13.85 -1.09
N ARG A 64 1.61 -14.39 -1.57
CA ARG A 64 0.29 -14.19 -0.97
C ARG A 64 0.09 -15.13 0.22
N GLY A 65 -1.02 -14.98 0.92
CA GLY A 65 -1.36 -15.85 2.04
C GLY A 65 -0.51 -15.55 3.27
N TYR A 66 0.23 -16.54 3.74
CA TYR A 66 0.98 -16.43 4.99
C TYR A 66 2.01 -15.29 5.00
N TYR A 67 2.70 -15.08 3.88
CA TYR A 67 3.75 -14.06 3.79
C TYR A 67 3.22 -12.64 3.60
N ALA A 68 2.06 -12.48 2.97
CA ALA A 68 1.55 -11.17 2.61
C ALA A 68 1.35 -10.23 3.81
N PRO A 69 0.78 -10.66 4.95
CA PRO A 69 0.66 -9.78 6.11
C PRO A 69 2.01 -9.31 6.66
N ILE A 70 3.00 -10.20 6.70
CA ILE A 70 4.34 -9.88 7.20
C ILE A 70 5.02 -8.87 6.27
N LEU A 71 4.96 -9.11 4.96
CA LEU A 71 5.54 -8.23 3.96
C LEU A 71 4.86 -6.87 3.94
N PHE A 72 3.54 -6.84 4.01
CA PHE A 72 2.78 -5.59 4.05
C PHE A 72 3.19 -4.74 5.25
N ASN A 73 3.31 -5.34 6.43
CA ASN A 73 3.72 -4.63 7.63
C ASN A 73 5.13 -4.01 7.47
N ARG A 74 6.07 -4.77 6.90
CA ARG A 74 7.43 -4.26 6.65
C ARG A 74 7.45 -3.13 5.63
N ILE A 75 6.65 -3.24 4.56
CA ILE A 75 6.54 -2.21 3.53
C ILE A 75 5.95 -0.93 4.13
N VAL A 76 4.90 -1.06 4.92
CA VAL A 76 4.26 0.08 5.60
C VAL A 76 5.26 0.80 6.51
N ASP A 77 6.02 0.06 7.32
CA ASP A 77 7.04 0.64 8.18
C ASP A 77 8.11 1.40 7.36
N ASN A 78 8.47 0.86 6.22
CA ASN A 78 9.43 1.52 5.32
C ASN A 78 8.88 2.85 4.78
N ILE A 79 7.62 2.85 4.33
CA ILE A 79 6.97 4.07 3.82
C ILE A 79 6.84 5.12 4.93
N LEU A 80 6.57 4.71 6.17
CA LEU A 80 6.45 5.62 7.31
C LEU A 80 7.78 6.25 7.74
N ASN A 81 8.91 5.82 7.20
CA ASN A 81 10.17 6.54 7.38
C ASN A 81 10.15 7.89 6.65
N GLU A 82 9.41 7.98 5.56
CA GLU A 82 9.31 9.20 4.75
C GLU A 82 8.04 10.00 5.04
N TYR A 83 6.93 9.32 5.26
CA TYR A 83 5.63 9.95 5.49
C TYR A 83 5.16 9.75 6.91
N LYS A 84 4.45 10.73 7.45
CA LYS A 84 3.90 10.67 8.80
C LYS A 84 2.68 9.76 8.90
N GLY A 85 1.94 9.63 7.82
CA GLY A 85 0.75 8.78 7.77
C GLY A 85 0.51 8.13 6.42
N ILE A 86 -0.21 7.03 6.46
CA ILE A 86 -0.66 6.30 5.28
C ILE A 86 -2.17 6.12 5.39
N ILE A 87 -2.89 6.54 4.37
CA ILE A 87 -4.33 6.32 4.26
C ILE A 87 -4.58 5.25 3.20
N CYS A 88 -5.50 4.35 3.44
CA CYS A 88 -5.94 3.40 2.43
C CYS A 88 -7.46 3.22 2.48
N ARG A 89 -8.01 2.78 1.36
CA ARG A 89 -9.41 2.43 1.22
C ARG A 89 -9.50 1.00 0.74
N ILE A 90 -10.33 0.23 1.41
CA ILE A 90 -10.50 -1.19 1.10
C ILE A 90 -11.99 -1.44 0.95
N GLU A 91 -12.37 -2.08 -0.14
CA GLU A 91 -13.77 -2.46 -0.36
C GLU A 91 -14.27 -3.29 0.82
N ASN A 92 -15.48 -2.97 1.32
CA ASN A 92 -15.99 -3.57 2.56
C ASN A 92 -16.14 -5.09 2.50
N THR A 93 -16.24 -5.65 1.32
CA THR A 93 -16.33 -7.10 1.11
C THR A 93 -14.97 -7.79 1.13
N ASN A 94 -13.88 -7.04 1.00
CA ASN A 94 -12.53 -7.59 1.01
C ASN A 94 -12.00 -7.75 2.44
N ILE A 95 -12.57 -8.73 3.15
CA ILE A 95 -12.29 -8.97 4.56
C ILE A 95 -10.82 -9.32 4.80
N LYS A 96 -10.20 -10.07 3.89
CA LYS A 96 -8.78 -10.43 4.01
C LYS A 96 -7.88 -9.20 4.04
N ALA A 97 -8.10 -8.26 3.11
CA ALA A 97 -7.29 -7.04 3.06
C ALA A 97 -7.53 -6.15 4.27
N ILE A 98 -8.77 -6.06 4.75
CA ILE A 98 -9.10 -5.30 5.96
C ILE A 98 -8.35 -5.88 7.16
N LYS A 99 -8.34 -7.20 7.32
CA LYS A 99 -7.62 -7.87 8.41
C LYS A 99 -6.10 -7.62 8.33
N VAL A 100 -5.54 -7.68 7.13
CA VAL A 100 -4.11 -7.39 6.92
C VAL A 100 -3.78 -5.97 7.37
N ALA A 101 -4.60 -4.99 6.99
CA ALA A 101 -4.41 -3.61 7.38
C ALA A 101 -4.54 -3.42 8.90
N LEU A 102 -5.56 -4.00 9.51
CA LEU A 102 -5.74 -3.92 10.97
C LEU A 102 -4.56 -4.55 11.72
N ASN A 103 -4.08 -5.69 11.25
CA ASN A 103 -2.91 -6.35 11.84
C ASN A 103 -1.63 -5.54 11.68
N ALA A 104 -1.55 -4.71 10.64
CA ALA A 104 -0.41 -3.80 10.42
C ALA A 104 -0.52 -2.51 11.25
N GLY A 105 -1.57 -2.37 12.05
CA GLY A 105 -1.75 -1.22 12.94
C GLY A 105 -2.59 -0.09 12.35
N PHE A 106 -3.26 -0.30 11.24
CA PHE A 106 -4.20 0.69 10.70
C PHE A 106 -5.45 0.77 11.58
N LEU A 107 -6.00 1.96 11.67
CA LEU A 107 -7.25 2.25 12.37
C LEU A 107 -8.33 2.60 11.37
N ILE A 108 -9.53 2.10 11.58
CA ILE A 108 -10.69 2.47 10.76
C ILE A 108 -11.11 3.89 11.14
N ILE A 109 -11.16 4.78 10.15
CA ILE A 109 -11.55 6.18 10.37
C ILE A 109 -12.90 6.53 9.74
N GLY A 110 -13.43 5.67 8.90
CA GLY A 110 -14.73 5.94 8.30
C GLY A 110 -15.07 5.01 7.17
N THR A 111 -16.10 5.39 6.46
CA THR A 111 -16.57 4.69 5.27
C THR A 111 -16.77 5.68 4.14
N ARG A 112 -16.71 5.20 2.91
CA ARG A 112 -16.93 6.02 1.73
C ARG A 112 -17.70 5.24 0.68
N LEU A 113 -18.74 5.85 0.16
CA LEU A 113 -19.52 5.30 -0.94
C LEU A 113 -19.04 5.91 -2.25
N ASP A 114 -18.45 5.09 -3.10
CA ASP A 114 -17.95 5.50 -4.40
C ASP A 114 -18.13 4.33 -5.37
N GLY A 115 -19.38 4.20 -5.87
CA GLY A 115 -19.82 2.99 -6.56
C GLY A 115 -20.06 1.86 -5.56
N ASP A 116 -18.99 1.35 -4.99
CA ASP A 116 -19.02 0.37 -3.90
C ASP A 116 -18.75 1.03 -2.56
N LEU A 117 -19.03 0.32 -1.48
CA LEU A 117 -18.75 0.81 -0.13
C LEU A 117 -17.32 0.45 0.27
N PHE A 118 -16.54 1.46 0.61
CA PHE A 118 -15.15 1.32 1.05
C PHE A 118 -15.02 1.63 2.54
N ILE A 119 -14.13 0.90 3.20
CA ILE A 119 -13.67 1.21 4.54
C ILE A 119 -12.41 2.08 4.39
N GLU A 120 -12.37 3.21 5.09
CA GLU A 120 -11.19 4.06 5.13
C GLU A 120 -10.38 3.80 6.39
N LEU A 121 -9.07 3.62 6.24
CA LEU A 121 -8.16 3.31 7.33
C LEU A 121 -6.94 4.22 7.26
N ILE A 122 -6.34 4.46 8.44
CA ILE A 122 -5.11 5.24 8.54
C ILE A 122 -4.11 4.56 9.48
N LYS A 123 -2.84 4.66 9.15
CA LYS A 123 -1.75 4.37 10.08
C LYS A 123 -0.86 5.58 10.18
N VAL A 124 -0.58 6.01 11.40
CA VAL A 124 0.29 7.15 11.69
C VAL A 124 1.61 6.63 12.27
N ARG A 125 2.71 7.24 11.83
CA ARG A 125 4.04 6.91 12.35
C ARG A 125 4.09 7.15 13.85
N GLU A 126 4.58 6.16 14.58
CA GLU A 126 4.80 6.32 16.01
C GLU A 126 5.94 7.32 16.23
N GLU A 127 5.68 8.33 17.02
CA GLU A 127 6.69 9.28 17.46
C GLU A 127 7.20 8.87 18.85
N LYS A 128 8.50 8.70 18.90
CA LYS A 128 9.18 8.40 20.17
C LYS A 128 9.63 9.68 20.85
#